data_304fc21e9e0ec9b84157a5301d3cdb1d
#
_entry.id   304fc21e9e0ec9b84157a5301d3cdb1d
#
_cell.length_a   1.000
_cell.length_b   1.000
_cell.length_c   1.000
_cell.angle_alpha   90.00
_cell.angle_beta   90.00
_cell.angle_gamma   90.00
#
_symmetry.space_group_name_H-M   'P 1'
#
loop_
_entity.id
_entity.type
_entity.pdbx_description
1 polymer ?
#
loop_
_entity_poly.entity_id
_entity_poly.type
_entity_poly.pdbx_seq_one_letter_code
_entity_poly.pdbx_strand_id
1 'polypeptide(L)'
;MNRIIKLGKVKNIPLTKIIEKFKNISDVKVQLDFIDNYNPFKHASFVIEKDKNLQIPLSSLGSGYEMIFSLIYSYYMAVQEEKDMIVLIDEPELHLHPRIQKEFVEFLLEISKNAQVIITTHSPLLVKQLSYNSFVKNVVLKKDKTITKIEERKLPYISVNETNYLAFNVASEEYHNELYEELMRKSSDTTIKDFDNNFFVKIKREIKSYPYKGHPNGATLHTFVRNQIHHQADNGKVQDSDLITSIQSMRNYF
;
A
#
# COMPACT_ATOMS: atom_id res chain seq x y z
N MET A 1 38.93 -7.07 -13.36
CA MET A 1 38.27 -5.91 -12.74
C MET A 1 38.92 -4.56 -13.06
N ASN A 2 40.22 -4.47 -13.29
CA ASN A 2 40.94 -3.20 -13.52
C ASN A 2 41.01 -2.70 -14.99
N ARG A 3 40.45 -3.39 -15.98
CA ARG A 3 40.54 -2.98 -17.41
C ARG A 3 39.41 -2.09 -17.92
N ILE A 4 38.23 -2.08 -17.25
CA ILE A 4 37.08 -1.25 -17.67
C ILE A 4 37.30 0.22 -17.33
N ILE A 5 38.14 0.53 -16.34
CA ILE A 5 38.39 1.89 -15.81
C ILE A 5 39.28 2.71 -16.73
N LYS A 6 39.91 2.12 -17.76
CA LYS A 6 40.88 2.84 -18.66
C LYS A 6 40.32 3.31 -20.00
N LEU A 7 39.06 3.04 -20.32
CA LEU A 7 38.42 3.56 -21.53
C LEU A 7 37.80 4.94 -21.23
N GLY A 8 38.59 5.92 -21.53
CA GLY A 8 38.39 7.37 -21.57
C GLY A 8 37.06 7.95 -21.12
N LYS A 9 37.08 8.82 -20.08
CA LYS A 9 36.05 9.83 -19.73
C LYS A 9 34.59 9.46 -19.83
N VAL A 10 34.23 8.19 -19.70
CA VAL A 10 32.88 7.80 -19.25
C VAL A 10 32.86 8.21 -17.78
N LYS A 11 32.07 9.22 -17.42
CA LYS A 11 31.76 9.56 -16.02
C LYS A 11 31.48 8.24 -15.34
N ASN A 12 32.22 7.90 -14.28
CA ASN A 12 32.08 6.62 -13.59
C ASN A 12 30.60 6.40 -13.25
N ILE A 13 29.95 5.50 -13.97
CA ILE A 13 28.62 5.03 -13.56
C ILE A 13 28.81 4.51 -12.16
N PRO A 14 28.04 4.95 -11.18
CA PRO A 14 28.20 4.46 -9.81
C PRO A 14 27.62 3.05 -9.70
N LEU A 15 28.15 2.12 -10.50
CA LEU A 15 27.70 0.72 -10.56
C LEU A 15 27.68 0.08 -9.18
N THR A 16 28.68 0.42 -8.35
CA THR A 16 28.74 0.00 -6.96
C THR A 16 27.50 0.46 -6.17
N LYS A 17 27.10 1.73 -6.35
CA LYS A 17 25.89 2.27 -5.68
C LYS A 17 24.60 1.59 -6.16
N ILE A 18 24.51 1.29 -7.45
CA ILE A 18 23.37 0.57 -8.04
C ILE A 18 23.27 -0.84 -7.43
N ILE A 19 24.39 -1.58 -7.40
CA ILE A 19 24.45 -2.93 -6.84
C ILE A 19 24.15 -2.94 -5.34
N GLU A 20 24.72 -1.99 -4.58
CA GLU A 20 24.44 -1.85 -3.14
C GLU A 20 22.99 -1.49 -2.87
N LYS A 21 22.42 -0.56 -3.63
CA LYS A 21 21.01 -0.17 -3.48
C LYS A 21 20.08 -1.33 -3.79
N PHE A 22 20.34 -2.05 -4.88
CA PHE A 22 19.57 -3.24 -5.23
C PHE A 22 19.66 -4.32 -4.13
N LYS A 23 20.86 -4.59 -3.61
CA LYS A 23 21.05 -5.52 -2.51
C LYS A 23 20.25 -5.12 -1.27
N ASN A 24 20.24 -3.83 -0.92
CA ASN A 24 19.53 -3.34 0.26
C ASN A 24 18.01 -3.51 0.15
N ILE A 25 17.45 -3.40 -1.05
CA ILE A 25 16.01 -3.56 -1.30
C ILE A 25 15.63 -5.03 -1.43
N SER A 26 16.42 -5.81 -2.18
CA SER A 26 16.07 -7.17 -2.61
C SER A 26 16.68 -8.29 -1.77
N ASP A 27 17.67 -7.96 -0.93
CA ASP A 27 18.56 -8.91 -0.22
C ASP A 27 19.33 -9.85 -1.19
N VAL A 28 19.45 -9.44 -2.46
CA VAL A 28 20.13 -10.21 -3.51
C VAL A 28 21.38 -9.48 -3.96
N LYS A 29 22.51 -10.19 -3.92
CA LYS A 29 23.77 -9.65 -4.43
C LYS A 29 23.90 -9.93 -5.92
N VAL A 30 23.97 -8.85 -6.69
CA VAL A 30 24.18 -8.88 -8.14
C VAL A 30 25.61 -8.52 -8.46
N GLN A 31 26.17 -9.11 -9.47
CA GLN A 31 27.47 -8.75 -10.05
C GLN A 31 27.39 -8.66 -11.58
N LEU A 32 28.26 -7.89 -12.16
CA LEU A 32 28.39 -7.80 -13.59
C LEU A 32 29.34 -8.90 -14.07
N ASP A 33 28.88 -9.75 -14.96
CA ASP A 33 29.67 -10.78 -15.59
C ASP A 33 29.81 -10.55 -17.10
N PHE A 34 30.93 -10.93 -17.66
CA PHE A 34 31.24 -10.80 -19.08
C PHE A 34 31.29 -12.20 -19.69
N ILE A 35 30.25 -12.54 -20.45
CA ILE A 35 30.12 -13.83 -21.10
C ILE A 35 31.19 -14.02 -22.19
N ASP A 36 31.66 -12.93 -22.81
CA ASP A 36 32.70 -12.93 -23.80
C ASP A 36 33.84 -11.99 -23.42
N ASN A 37 34.97 -12.56 -23.03
CA ASN A 37 36.16 -11.80 -22.63
C ASN A 37 36.81 -11.04 -23.81
N TYR A 38 36.52 -11.44 -25.06
CA TYR A 38 37.03 -10.77 -26.26
C TYR A 38 36.13 -9.59 -26.69
N ASN A 39 34.84 -9.65 -26.34
CA ASN A 39 33.88 -8.63 -26.71
C ASN A 39 32.96 -8.26 -25.55
N PRO A 40 33.50 -7.71 -24.44
CA PRO A 40 32.77 -7.52 -23.19
C PRO A 40 31.55 -6.59 -23.31
N PHE A 41 31.56 -5.68 -24.30
CA PHE A 41 30.42 -4.79 -24.53
C PHE A 41 29.22 -5.43 -25.23
N LYS A 42 29.42 -6.58 -25.87
CA LYS A 42 28.35 -7.30 -26.56
C LYS A 42 27.61 -8.31 -25.68
N HIS A 43 28.27 -8.80 -24.63
CA HIS A 43 27.80 -9.95 -23.87
C HIS A 43 27.99 -9.78 -22.36
N ALA A 44 27.91 -8.55 -21.86
CA ALA A 44 27.84 -8.31 -20.40
C ALA A 44 26.42 -8.56 -19.90
N SER A 45 26.29 -9.27 -18.80
CA SER A 45 25.00 -9.48 -18.12
C SER A 45 25.13 -9.32 -16.61
N PHE A 46 24.01 -8.94 -15.98
CA PHE A 46 23.92 -8.99 -14.53
C PHE A 46 23.55 -10.39 -14.10
N VAL A 47 24.37 -10.95 -13.22
CA VAL A 47 24.22 -12.31 -12.72
C VAL A 47 24.18 -12.32 -11.19
N ILE A 48 23.60 -13.37 -10.65
CA ILE A 48 23.52 -13.64 -9.23
C ILE A 48 24.33 -14.90 -8.95
N GLU A 49 25.14 -14.88 -7.91
CA GLU A 49 25.80 -16.07 -7.42
C GLU A 49 24.88 -16.79 -6.43
N LYS A 50 24.31 -17.93 -6.84
CA LYS A 50 23.51 -18.80 -5.95
C LYS A 50 24.37 -19.69 -5.08
N ASP A 51 25.41 -20.26 -5.67
CA ASP A 51 26.40 -21.13 -5.03
C ASP A 51 27.77 -20.85 -5.62
N LYS A 52 28.85 -21.34 -5.00
CA LYS A 52 30.25 -21.08 -5.40
C LYS A 52 30.54 -21.27 -6.90
N ASN A 53 29.70 -22.02 -7.63
CA ASN A 53 29.90 -22.33 -9.05
C ASN A 53 28.64 -22.11 -9.91
N LEU A 54 27.54 -21.57 -9.35
CA LEU A 54 26.30 -21.37 -10.09
C LEU A 54 25.97 -19.89 -10.17
N GLN A 55 26.16 -19.33 -11.36
CA GLN A 55 25.71 -17.98 -11.70
C GLN A 55 24.44 -18.09 -12.57
N ILE A 56 23.43 -17.33 -12.22
CA ILE A 56 22.20 -17.23 -12.99
C ILE A 56 21.94 -15.79 -13.43
N PRO A 57 21.38 -15.56 -14.60
CA PRO A 57 20.99 -14.21 -15.03
C PRO A 57 20.01 -13.57 -14.03
N LEU A 58 20.08 -12.25 -13.87
CA LEU A 58 19.14 -11.49 -13.03
C LEU A 58 17.68 -11.73 -13.45
N SER A 59 17.43 -11.87 -14.75
CA SER A 59 16.12 -12.22 -15.33
C SER A 59 15.52 -13.53 -14.83
N SER A 60 16.34 -14.42 -14.29
CA SER A 60 15.86 -15.68 -13.71
C SER A 60 15.25 -15.53 -12.30
N LEU A 61 15.34 -14.35 -11.67
CA LEU A 61 14.71 -14.08 -10.36
C LEU A 61 13.22 -13.72 -10.47
N GLY A 62 12.76 -13.37 -11.67
CA GLY A 62 11.40 -12.92 -11.92
C GLY A 62 11.26 -11.41 -12.12
N SER A 63 10.13 -11.01 -12.69
CA SER A 63 9.86 -9.66 -13.19
C SER A 63 9.99 -8.56 -12.13
N GLY A 64 9.65 -8.85 -10.87
CA GLY A 64 9.76 -7.87 -9.78
C GLY A 64 11.20 -7.42 -9.51
N TYR A 65 12.13 -8.35 -9.50
CA TYR A 65 13.55 -8.03 -9.31
C TYR A 65 14.12 -7.27 -10.49
N GLU A 66 13.74 -7.64 -11.72
CA GLU A 66 14.13 -6.91 -12.93
C GLU A 66 13.59 -5.48 -12.93
N MET A 67 12.33 -5.29 -12.55
CA MET A 67 11.71 -3.97 -12.43
C MET A 67 12.47 -3.08 -11.44
N ILE A 68 12.75 -3.59 -10.23
CA ILE A 68 13.49 -2.85 -9.20
C ILE A 68 14.88 -2.48 -9.72
N PHE A 69 15.59 -3.45 -10.29
CA PHE A 69 16.95 -3.20 -10.79
C PHE A 69 16.96 -2.18 -11.92
N SER A 70 16.04 -2.29 -12.87
CA SER A 70 15.91 -1.35 -13.99
C SER A 70 15.58 0.06 -13.52
N LEU A 71 14.71 0.20 -12.52
CA LEU A 71 14.37 1.50 -11.93
C LEU A 71 15.58 2.12 -11.22
N ILE A 72 16.30 1.35 -10.41
CA ILE A 72 17.51 1.81 -9.72
C ILE A 72 18.55 2.25 -10.74
N TYR A 73 18.79 1.43 -11.76
CA TYR A 73 19.75 1.74 -12.82
C TYR A 73 19.39 3.04 -13.55
N SER A 74 18.13 3.15 -14.00
CA SER A 74 17.64 4.33 -14.72
C SER A 74 17.73 5.61 -13.88
N TYR A 75 17.37 5.52 -12.60
CA TYR A 75 17.46 6.65 -11.67
C TYR A 75 18.90 7.15 -11.51
N TYR A 76 19.85 6.24 -11.21
CA TYR A 76 21.24 6.66 -11.05
C TYR A 76 21.88 7.17 -12.34
N MET A 77 21.45 6.65 -13.49
CA MET A 77 21.89 7.18 -14.78
C MET A 77 21.36 8.59 -15.04
N ALA A 78 20.06 8.82 -14.77
CA ALA A 78 19.46 10.15 -14.93
C ALA A 78 20.12 11.19 -14.00
N VAL A 79 20.34 10.83 -12.73
CA VAL A 79 21.03 11.71 -11.76
C VAL A 79 22.45 12.05 -12.22
N GLN A 80 23.18 11.06 -12.76
CA GLN A 80 24.54 11.28 -13.25
C GLN A 80 24.59 12.20 -14.48
N GLU A 81 23.57 12.13 -15.32
CA GLU A 81 23.45 12.97 -16.53
C GLU A 81 22.76 14.31 -16.25
N GLU A 82 22.43 14.59 -14.98
CA GLU A 82 21.71 15.81 -14.55
C GLU A 82 20.38 16.00 -15.30
N LYS A 83 19.69 14.90 -15.60
CA LYS A 83 18.42 14.91 -16.32
C LYS A 83 17.23 14.88 -15.37
N ASP A 84 16.21 15.64 -15.72
CA ASP A 84 14.90 15.51 -15.09
C ASP A 84 14.33 14.13 -15.38
N MET A 85 13.69 13.54 -14.37
CA MET A 85 13.14 12.19 -14.45
C MET A 85 11.68 12.17 -14.06
N ILE A 86 10.87 11.52 -14.88
CA ILE A 86 9.49 11.15 -14.56
C ILE A 86 9.42 9.63 -14.50
N VAL A 87 8.95 9.10 -13.40
CA VAL A 87 8.79 7.66 -13.16
C VAL A 87 7.31 7.32 -13.18
N LEU A 88 6.91 6.45 -14.10
CA LEU A 88 5.57 5.91 -14.20
C LEU A 88 5.62 4.42 -13.87
N ILE A 89 4.87 3.99 -12.87
CA ILE A 89 4.83 2.59 -12.45
C ILE A 89 3.38 2.15 -12.34
N ASP A 90 3.05 1.10 -13.06
CA ASP A 90 1.71 0.50 -13.05
C ASP A 90 1.72 -0.75 -12.18
N GLU A 91 0.86 -0.75 -11.15
CA GLU A 91 0.62 -1.87 -10.23
C GLU A 91 1.90 -2.60 -9.76
N PRO A 92 2.85 -1.90 -9.12
CA PRO A 92 4.11 -2.52 -8.71
C PRO A 92 3.93 -3.70 -7.76
N GLU A 93 2.84 -3.75 -7.00
CA GLU A 93 2.52 -4.82 -6.07
C GLU A 93 2.35 -6.19 -6.73
N LEU A 94 1.93 -6.26 -7.99
CA LEU A 94 1.72 -7.51 -8.71
C LEU A 94 3.02 -8.30 -8.93
N HIS A 95 4.13 -7.60 -8.95
CA HIS A 95 5.44 -8.17 -9.25
C HIS A 95 6.35 -8.31 -8.02
N LEU A 96 5.92 -7.74 -6.86
CA LEU A 96 6.76 -7.67 -5.67
C LEU A 96 6.28 -8.59 -4.55
N HIS A 97 7.19 -9.41 -4.06
CA HIS A 97 6.93 -10.14 -2.82
C HIS A 97 6.66 -9.14 -1.67
N PRO A 98 5.66 -9.36 -0.79
CA PRO A 98 5.30 -8.42 0.29
C PRO A 98 6.47 -7.95 1.15
N ARG A 99 7.46 -8.81 1.38
CA ARG A 99 8.68 -8.48 2.14
C ARG A 99 9.49 -7.35 1.50
N ILE A 100 9.47 -7.24 0.17
CA ILE A 100 10.25 -6.25 -0.56
C ILE A 100 9.46 -4.95 -0.77
N GLN A 101 8.13 -5.00 -0.64
CA GLN A 101 7.27 -3.84 -0.92
C GLN A 101 7.62 -2.64 -0.05
N LYS A 102 7.97 -2.85 1.22
CA LYS A 102 8.32 -1.76 2.14
C LYS A 102 9.58 -1.02 1.68
N GLU A 103 10.65 -1.74 1.44
CA GLU A 103 11.94 -1.20 0.99
C GLU A 103 11.81 -0.53 -0.38
N PHE A 104 10.97 -1.09 -1.24
CA PHE A 104 10.64 -0.50 -2.54
C PHE A 104 9.90 0.84 -2.39
N VAL A 105 8.91 0.93 -1.49
CA VAL A 105 8.21 2.19 -1.18
C VAL A 105 9.19 3.24 -0.63
N GLU A 106 10.07 2.86 0.28
CA GLU A 106 11.09 3.76 0.82
C GLU A 106 12.02 4.29 -0.29
N PHE A 107 12.37 3.42 -1.26
CA PHE A 107 13.15 3.85 -2.42
C PHE A 107 12.35 4.80 -3.33
N LEU A 108 11.07 4.55 -3.59
CA LEU A 108 10.22 5.47 -4.35
C LEU A 108 10.12 6.86 -3.70
N LEU A 109 10.02 6.90 -2.36
CA LEU A 109 10.03 8.15 -1.60
C LEU A 109 11.39 8.85 -1.64
N GLU A 110 12.49 8.10 -1.72
CA GLU A 110 13.83 8.67 -1.90
C GLU A 110 13.98 9.33 -3.27
N ILE A 111 13.64 8.63 -4.34
CA ILE A 111 13.75 9.16 -5.71
C ILE A 111 12.78 10.31 -5.98
N SER A 112 11.64 10.35 -5.29
CA SER A 112 10.65 11.43 -5.45
C SER A 112 11.15 12.80 -4.99
N LYS A 113 12.29 12.87 -4.30
CA LYS A 113 12.96 14.14 -3.97
C LYS A 113 13.59 14.82 -5.19
N ASN A 114 13.92 14.04 -6.22
CA ASN A 114 14.61 14.53 -7.43
C ASN A 114 13.86 14.13 -8.72
N ALA A 115 12.74 13.44 -8.62
CA ALA A 115 11.97 12.97 -9.76
C ALA A 115 10.47 13.07 -9.47
N GLN A 116 9.65 13.25 -10.49
CA GLN A 116 8.21 13.07 -10.37
C GLN A 116 7.90 11.57 -10.45
N VAL A 117 7.25 11.03 -9.41
CA VAL A 117 6.85 9.62 -9.36
C VAL A 117 5.33 9.52 -9.39
N ILE A 118 4.78 8.78 -10.34
CA ILE A 118 3.36 8.51 -10.50
C ILE A 118 3.17 6.99 -10.47
N ILE A 119 2.31 6.51 -9.60
CA ILE A 119 2.05 5.09 -9.39
C ILE A 119 0.56 4.84 -9.52
N THR A 120 0.16 3.83 -10.27
CA THR A 120 -1.17 3.23 -10.16
C THR A 120 -1.10 2.02 -9.24
N THR A 121 -2.13 1.76 -8.45
CA THR A 121 -2.17 0.61 -7.54
C THR A 121 -3.59 0.21 -7.17
N HIS A 122 -3.80 -1.08 -6.98
CA HIS A 122 -4.98 -1.67 -6.36
C HIS A 122 -4.70 -2.19 -4.93
N SER A 123 -3.53 -1.91 -4.36
CA SER A 123 -3.14 -2.34 -3.02
C SER A 123 -3.47 -1.30 -1.94
N PRO A 124 -4.43 -1.58 -1.03
CA PRO A 124 -4.69 -0.70 0.11
C PRO A 124 -3.48 -0.57 1.05
N LEU A 125 -2.64 -1.61 1.11
CA LEU A 125 -1.39 -1.58 1.87
C LEU A 125 -0.39 -0.56 1.31
N LEU A 126 -0.22 -0.54 -0.01
CA LEU A 126 0.66 0.42 -0.68
C LEU A 126 0.17 1.85 -0.48
N VAL A 127 -1.14 2.10 -0.68
CA VAL A 127 -1.76 3.40 -0.42
C VAL A 127 -1.58 3.81 1.04
N LYS A 128 -1.78 2.89 2.00
CA LYS A 128 -1.56 3.14 3.43
C LYS A 128 -0.12 3.56 3.70
N GLN A 129 0.87 2.79 3.22
CA GLN A 129 2.29 3.08 3.44
C GLN A 129 2.69 4.46 2.89
N LEU A 130 2.24 4.78 1.68
CA LEU A 130 2.49 6.07 1.06
C LEU A 130 1.80 7.23 1.80
N SER A 131 0.63 7.00 2.39
CA SER A 131 -0.16 8.02 3.08
C SER A 131 0.49 8.56 4.37
N TYR A 132 1.53 7.92 4.90
CA TYR A 132 2.31 8.47 6.02
C TYR A 132 3.17 9.68 5.62
N ASN A 133 3.30 9.95 4.32
CA ASN A 133 4.13 11.05 3.82
C ASN A 133 3.23 12.17 3.30
N SER A 134 3.31 13.35 3.92
CA SER A 134 2.44 14.49 3.64
C SER A 134 2.60 15.09 2.22
N PHE A 135 3.71 14.82 1.54
CA PHE A 135 3.93 15.26 0.16
C PHE A 135 3.35 14.30 -0.88
N VAL A 136 2.92 13.10 -0.49
CA VAL A 136 2.25 12.15 -1.38
C VAL A 136 0.79 12.56 -1.56
N LYS A 137 0.35 12.62 -2.82
CA LYS A 137 -1.04 12.92 -3.18
C LYS A 137 -1.73 11.66 -3.66
N ASN A 138 -2.68 11.19 -2.87
CA ASN A 138 -3.52 10.06 -3.25
C ASN A 138 -4.76 10.56 -4.00
N VAL A 139 -5.01 9.98 -5.17
CA VAL A 139 -6.18 10.27 -5.99
C VAL A 139 -6.88 8.97 -6.41
N VAL A 140 -8.18 9.03 -6.60
CA VAL A 140 -9.00 7.90 -7.08
C VAL A 140 -9.44 8.17 -8.50
N LEU A 141 -9.12 7.25 -9.40
CA LEU A 141 -9.61 7.26 -10.77
C LEU A 141 -10.94 6.48 -10.82
N LYS A 142 -12.04 7.18 -11.11
CA LYS A 142 -13.38 6.59 -11.23
C LYS A 142 -13.62 5.97 -12.61
N LYS A 143 -14.64 5.12 -12.71
CA LYS A 143 -15.03 4.45 -13.98
C LYS A 143 -15.39 5.43 -15.10
N ASP A 144 -15.91 6.62 -14.77
CA ASP A 144 -16.21 7.69 -15.71
C ASP A 144 -14.96 8.51 -16.12
N LYS A 145 -13.76 8.03 -15.76
CA LYS A 145 -12.46 8.68 -15.98
C LYS A 145 -12.26 9.99 -15.21
N THR A 146 -13.12 10.31 -14.25
CA THR A 146 -12.87 11.45 -13.36
C THR A 146 -11.84 11.09 -12.30
N ILE A 147 -11.01 12.07 -11.94
CA ILE A 147 -10.02 11.94 -10.89
C ILE A 147 -10.52 12.71 -9.66
N THR A 148 -10.62 12.03 -8.54
CA THR A 148 -11.04 12.65 -7.27
C THR A 148 -9.97 12.46 -6.20
N LYS A 149 -9.89 13.41 -5.26
CA LYS A 149 -9.08 13.20 -4.05
C LYS A 149 -9.74 12.13 -3.19
N ILE A 150 -8.94 11.38 -2.44
CA ILE A 150 -9.46 10.51 -1.38
C ILE A 150 -10.21 11.37 -0.37
N GLU A 151 -11.39 10.93 0.05
CA GLU A 151 -12.17 11.59 1.09
C GLU A 151 -11.40 11.67 2.42
N GLU A 152 -11.85 12.57 3.29
CA GLU A 152 -11.27 12.75 4.60
C GLU A 152 -11.36 11.48 5.45
N ARG A 153 -10.25 11.12 6.08
CA ARG A 153 -10.19 10.03 7.06
C ARG A 153 -10.95 10.42 8.33
N LYS A 154 -11.61 9.44 8.93
CA LYS A 154 -12.38 9.61 10.17
C LYS A 154 -11.66 9.04 11.37
N LEU A 155 -10.87 7.99 11.16
CA LEU A 155 -10.08 7.40 12.23
C LEU A 155 -8.85 8.26 12.58
N PRO A 156 -8.43 8.29 13.85
CA PRO A 156 -7.26 9.06 14.30
C PRO A 156 -5.91 8.43 13.87
N TYR A 157 -5.95 7.32 13.17
CA TYR A 157 -4.79 6.60 12.64
C TYR A 157 -5.04 6.15 11.20
N ILE A 158 -3.98 5.79 10.47
CA ILE A 158 -4.11 5.32 9.10
C ILE A 158 -4.45 3.82 9.11
N SER A 159 -5.73 3.49 8.95
CA SER A 159 -6.24 2.13 8.84
C SER A 159 -6.15 1.61 7.42
N VAL A 160 -5.85 0.30 7.25
CA VAL A 160 -5.96 -0.39 5.96
C VAL A 160 -7.42 -0.49 5.54
N ASN A 161 -8.33 -0.77 6.48
CA ASN A 161 -9.75 -0.97 6.20
C ASN A 161 -10.41 0.35 5.77
N GLU A 162 -10.09 1.47 6.46
CA GLU A 162 -10.52 2.80 6.03
C GLU A 162 -9.93 3.16 4.65
N THR A 163 -8.66 2.85 4.41
CA THR A 163 -8.03 3.09 3.12
C THR A 163 -8.71 2.29 2.00
N ASN A 164 -9.07 1.04 2.28
CA ASN A 164 -9.78 0.18 1.34
C ASN A 164 -11.17 0.73 1.00
N TYR A 165 -11.88 1.23 1.99
CA TYR A 165 -13.17 1.90 1.78
C TYR A 165 -13.02 3.18 0.95
N LEU A 166 -12.08 4.06 1.32
CA LEU A 166 -11.90 5.37 0.68
C LEU A 166 -11.35 5.30 -0.75
N ALA A 167 -10.42 4.39 -1.00
CA ALA A 167 -9.75 4.27 -2.30
C ALA A 167 -10.49 3.34 -3.27
N PHE A 168 -11.09 2.27 -2.76
CA PHE A 168 -11.64 1.21 -3.60
C PHE A 168 -13.15 0.99 -3.41
N ASN A 169 -13.79 1.75 -2.52
CA ASN A 169 -15.21 1.64 -2.17
C ASN A 169 -15.60 0.24 -1.68
N VAL A 170 -14.72 -0.41 -0.92
CA VAL A 170 -14.94 -1.72 -0.32
C VAL A 170 -15.31 -1.55 1.14
N ALA A 171 -16.58 -1.77 1.46
CA ALA A 171 -17.05 -1.86 2.84
C ALA A 171 -16.61 -3.20 3.45
N SER A 172 -16.08 -3.17 4.68
CA SER A 172 -15.71 -4.38 5.40
C SER A 172 -16.22 -4.36 6.84
N GLU A 173 -16.41 -5.56 7.40
CA GLU A 173 -16.82 -5.76 8.78
C GLU A 173 -15.77 -5.16 9.75
N GLU A 174 -14.49 -5.28 9.42
CA GLU A 174 -13.40 -4.71 10.20
C GLU A 174 -13.46 -3.18 10.23
N TYR A 175 -13.75 -2.54 9.09
CA TYR A 175 -13.90 -1.08 9.05
C TYR A 175 -15.11 -0.61 9.85
N HIS A 176 -16.23 -1.35 9.79
CA HIS A 176 -17.40 -1.08 10.62
C HIS A 176 -17.03 -1.10 12.10
N ASN A 177 -16.31 -2.14 12.54
CA ASN A 177 -15.88 -2.28 13.93
C ASN A 177 -14.92 -1.16 14.36
N GLU A 178 -13.94 -0.80 13.52
CA GLU A 178 -13.02 0.32 13.79
C GLU A 178 -13.79 1.64 14.01
N LEU A 179 -14.79 1.94 13.17
CA LEU A 179 -15.63 3.14 13.33
C LEU A 179 -16.46 3.08 14.61
N TYR A 180 -17.11 1.94 14.88
CA TYR A 180 -17.94 1.74 16.06
C TYR A 180 -17.14 1.91 17.35
N GLU A 181 -15.98 1.27 17.45
CA GLU A 181 -15.10 1.36 18.61
C GLU A 181 -14.57 2.78 18.83
N GLU A 182 -14.19 3.48 17.76
CA GLU A 182 -13.70 4.86 17.87
C GLU A 182 -14.82 5.83 18.33
N LEU A 183 -16.04 5.68 17.82
CA LEU A 183 -17.18 6.46 18.28
C LEU A 183 -17.51 6.16 19.75
N MET A 184 -17.49 4.89 20.15
CA MET A 184 -17.70 4.46 21.54
C MET A 184 -16.62 5.03 22.47
N ARG A 185 -15.34 4.99 22.04
CA ARG A 185 -14.22 5.59 22.78
C ARG A 185 -14.42 7.10 23.00
N LYS A 186 -14.91 7.82 21.97
CA LYS A 186 -15.21 9.28 22.07
C LYS A 186 -16.39 9.59 22.98
N SER A 187 -17.39 8.69 23.05
CA SER A 187 -18.56 8.89 23.92
C SER A 187 -18.28 8.64 25.40
N SER A 188 -17.18 7.93 25.71
CA SER A 188 -16.82 7.48 27.06
C SER A 188 -17.82 6.49 27.70
N ASP A 189 -18.75 5.93 26.93
CA ASP A 189 -19.61 4.85 27.38
C ASP A 189 -18.82 3.54 27.53
N THR A 190 -19.12 2.78 28.58
CA THR A 190 -18.38 1.55 28.91
C THR A 190 -19.05 0.27 28.42
N THR A 191 -20.35 0.34 28.14
CA THR A 191 -21.10 -0.80 27.62
C THR A 191 -21.72 -0.51 26.25
N ILE A 192 -21.86 -1.55 25.42
CA ILE A 192 -22.50 -1.43 24.11
C ILE A 192 -23.94 -0.92 24.24
N LYS A 193 -24.67 -1.38 25.27
CA LYS A 193 -26.04 -0.95 25.54
C LYS A 193 -26.13 0.54 25.87
N ASP A 194 -25.23 1.03 26.72
CA ASP A 194 -25.24 2.44 27.12
C ASP A 194 -24.82 3.30 25.92
N PHE A 195 -23.82 2.88 25.16
CA PHE A 195 -23.39 3.56 23.94
C PHE A 195 -24.53 3.62 22.90
N ASP A 196 -25.24 2.51 22.65
CA ASP A 196 -26.39 2.49 21.73
C ASP A 196 -27.48 3.49 22.20
N ASN A 197 -27.82 3.49 23.49
CA ASN A 197 -28.85 4.36 24.05
C ASN A 197 -28.42 5.84 24.10
N ASN A 198 -27.22 6.13 24.58
CA ASN A 198 -26.78 7.50 24.82
C ASN A 198 -26.32 8.18 23.54
N PHE A 199 -25.50 7.50 22.74
CA PHE A 199 -24.94 8.09 21.54
C PHE A 199 -25.90 7.99 20.35
N PHE A 200 -26.25 6.78 19.91
CA PHE A 200 -27.07 6.65 18.70
C PHE A 200 -28.51 7.12 18.91
N VAL A 201 -29.18 6.71 19.98
CA VAL A 201 -30.59 7.07 20.19
C VAL A 201 -30.75 8.51 20.68
N LYS A 202 -30.09 8.90 21.80
CA LYS A 202 -30.32 10.23 22.37
C LYS A 202 -29.64 11.35 21.59
N ILE A 203 -28.36 11.18 21.21
CA ILE A 203 -27.59 12.24 20.55
C ILE A 203 -27.86 12.25 19.04
N LYS A 204 -27.77 11.10 18.36
CA LYS A 204 -27.95 11.01 16.90
C LYS A 204 -29.41 10.81 16.48
N ARG A 205 -30.32 10.54 17.42
CA ARG A 205 -31.77 10.34 17.22
C ARG A 205 -32.09 9.14 16.31
N GLU A 206 -31.24 8.12 16.37
CA GLU A 206 -31.46 6.86 15.67
C GLU A 206 -32.62 6.07 16.28
N ILE A 207 -33.30 5.28 15.46
CA ILE A 207 -34.43 4.46 15.90
C ILE A 207 -33.97 3.03 16.16
N LYS A 208 -34.44 2.42 17.24
CA LYS A 208 -34.25 1.02 17.54
C LYS A 208 -35.30 0.19 16.81
N SER A 209 -34.93 -0.40 15.69
CA SER A 209 -35.81 -1.22 14.87
C SER A 209 -35.26 -2.64 14.61
N TYR A 210 -34.09 -2.95 15.13
CA TYR A 210 -33.41 -4.22 14.92
C TYR A 210 -33.45 -5.11 16.16
N PRO A 211 -33.57 -6.45 16.00
CA PRO A 211 -33.61 -7.35 17.14
C PRO A 211 -32.29 -7.35 17.91
N TYR A 212 -32.41 -7.43 19.25
CA TYR A 212 -31.26 -7.53 20.14
C TYR A 212 -31.58 -8.53 21.25
N LYS A 213 -30.88 -9.70 21.26
CA LYS A 213 -31.13 -10.79 22.22
C LYS A 213 -31.06 -10.29 23.67
N GLY A 214 -32.11 -10.52 24.44
CA GLY A 214 -32.23 -10.06 25.82
C GLY A 214 -32.61 -8.60 26.00
N HIS A 215 -32.91 -7.85 24.92
CA HIS A 215 -33.31 -6.45 24.96
C HIS A 215 -34.64 -6.23 24.21
N PRO A 216 -35.78 -6.10 24.94
CA PRO A 216 -37.11 -6.01 24.31
C PRO A 216 -37.26 -4.77 23.42
N ASN A 217 -36.52 -3.72 23.70
CA ASN A 217 -36.53 -2.45 22.92
C ASN A 217 -35.67 -2.51 21.66
N GLY A 218 -35.00 -3.63 21.37
CA GLY A 218 -34.12 -3.77 20.23
C GLY A 218 -32.84 -2.94 20.28
N ALA A 219 -32.19 -2.79 19.13
CA ALA A 219 -30.98 -1.99 18.93
C ALA A 219 -31.11 -1.08 17.69
N THR A 220 -30.20 -0.08 17.58
CA THR A 220 -29.99 0.64 16.32
C THR A 220 -29.33 -0.25 15.27
N LEU A 221 -29.35 0.19 14.00
CA LEU A 221 -28.68 -0.53 12.90
C LEU A 221 -27.18 -0.80 13.22
N HIS A 222 -26.49 0.19 13.75
CA HIS A 222 -25.05 0.10 14.02
C HIS A 222 -24.71 -0.97 15.05
N THR A 223 -25.45 -1.01 16.14
CA THR A 223 -25.29 -2.04 17.19
C THR A 223 -25.74 -3.41 16.72
N PHE A 224 -26.78 -3.49 15.90
CA PHE A 224 -27.22 -4.73 15.30
C PHE A 224 -26.14 -5.34 14.37
N VAL A 225 -25.61 -4.55 13.44
CA VAL A 225 -24.53 -4.98 12.53
C VAL A 225 -23.30 -5.41 13.32
N ARG A 226 -22.87 -4.60 14.30
CA ARG A 226 -21.76 -4.97 15.18
C ARG A 226 -21.97 -6.32 15.86
N ASN A 227 -23.17 -6.59 16.39
CA ASN A 227 -23.48 -7.85 17.04
C ASN A 227 -23.54 -9.03 16.07
N GLN A 228 -24.03 -8.83 14.84
CA GLN A 228 -23.95 -9.85 13.81
C GLN A 228 -22.51 -10.21 13.48
N ILE A 229 -21.62 -9.23 13.32
CA ILE A 229 -20.19 -9.44 13.05
C ILE A 229 -19.56 -10.32 14.16
N HIS A 230 -19.81 -9.99 15.42
CA HIS A 230 -19.20 -10.69 16.56
C HIS A 230 -19.84 -12.05 16.90
N HIS A 231 -21.06 -12.30 16.44
CA HIS A 231 -21.84 -13.51 16.74
C HIS A 231 -22.38 -14.17 15.46
N GLN A 232 -21.56 -14.26 14.42
CA GLN A 232 -21.96 -14.82 13.10
C GLN A 232 -22.49 -16.26 13.19
N ALA A 233 -21.93 -17.07 14.10
CA ALA A 233 -22.38 -18.45 14.32
C ALA A 233 -23.84 -18.53 14.77
N ASP A 234 -24.33 -17.55 15.56
CA ASP A 234 -25.68 -17.51 16.11
C ASP A 234 -26.64 -16.68 15.24
N ASN A 235 -26.17 -15.62 14.61
CA ASN A 235 -27.01 -14.59 13.98
C ASN A 235 -26.95 -14.59 12.44
N GLY A 236 -26.11 -15.44 11.84
CA GLY A 236 -25.88 -15.47 10.40
C GLY A 236 -24.97 -14.31 9.91
N LYS A 237 -24.73 -14.30 8.61
CA LYS A 237 -23.86 -13.32 7.96
C LYS A 237 -24.54 -11.95 7.85
N VAL A 238 -23.77 -10.87 8.05
CA VAL A 238 -24.22 -9.49 7.84
C VAL A 238 -24.65 -9.27 6.39
N GLN A 239 -25.77 -8.57 6.20
CA GLN A 239 -26.20 -8.15 4.87
C GLN A 239 -25.35 -6.96 4.40
N ASP A 240 -24.85 -7.01 3.16
CA ASP A 240 -24.00 -5.96 2.60
C ASP A 240 -24.67 -4.57 2.61
N SER A 241 -25.99 -4.52 2.37
CA SER A 241 -26.76 -3.27 2.44
C SER A 241 -26.75 -2.62 3.82
N ASP A 242 -26.90 -3.44 4.87
CA ASP A 242 -26.91 -2.97 6.26
C ASP A 242 -25.50 -2.52 6.68
N LEU A 243 -24.48 -3.27 6.28
CA LEU A 243 -23.08 -2.93 6.52
C LEU A 243 -22.72 -1.58 5.89
N ILE A 244 -23.02 -1.41 4.59
CA ILE A 244 -22.74 -0.16 3.85
C ILE A 244 -23.49 1.01 4.48
N THR A 245 -24.79 0.86 4.75
CA THR A 245 -25.61 1.91 5.35
C THR A 245 -25.08 2.32 6.72
N SER A 246 -24.71 1.35 7.54
CA SER A 246 -24.16 1.59 8.88
C SER A 246 -22.82 2.33 8.82
N ILE A 247 -21.89 1.91 7.95
CA ILE A 247 -20.61 2.58 7.75
C ILE A 247 -20.82 4.03 7.30
N GLN A 248 -21.67 4.26 6.28
CA GLN A 248 -21.94 5.60 5.76
C GLN A 248 -22.51 6.53 6.83
N SER A 249 -23.48 6.04 7.61
CA SER A 249 -24.07 6.80 8.69
C SER A 249 -23.06 7.11 9.79
N MET A 250 -22.30 6.13 10.27
CA MET A 250 -21.28 6.34 11.31
C MET A 250 -20.19 7.33 10.86
N ARG A 251 -19.76 7.31 9.60
CA ARG A 251 -18.80 8.29 9.07
C ARG A 251 -19.28 9.73 9.19
N ASN A 252 -20.58 9.98 9.12
CA ASN A 252 -21.19 11.31 9.29
C ASN A 252 -21.24 11.77 10.76
N TYR A 253 -20.91 10.89 11.71
CA TYR A 253 -20.92 11.20 13.14
C TYR A 253 -19.56 11.69 13.68
N PHE A 254 -18.51 11.60 12.86
CA PHE A 254 -17.18 12.12 13.17
C PHE A 254 -17.06 13.60 12.87
#